data_c4b232be3394dec0f8653d880db8ff37
#
_entry.id   c4b232be3394dec0f8653d880db8ff37
#
_cell.length_a   1.000
_cell.length_b   1.000
_cell.length_c   1.000
_cell.angle_alpha   90.00
_cell.angle_beta   90.00
_cell.angle_gamma   90.00
#
_symmetry.space_group_name_H-M   'P 1'
#
loop_
_entity.id
_entity.type
_entity.pdbx_description
1 polymer ?
#
loop_
_entity_poly.entity_id
_entity_poly.type
_entity_poly.pdbx_seq_one_letter_code
_entity_poly.pdbx_strand_id
1 'polypeptide(L)'
;HRSLTHAYSAKTKEEHEVWKKSLRDRLWEITGMNKCVYCEPDAQYLRTDRINDLIAEYWGIKTEPEIEMPFYLLRPEQQNPDCKQKKHPILIVPHGHGGGKESTIQSQTKFIRDALEDGFLVVCPDERGSGDRREFPEQGEEPEKIRMNSHRELLQVCIGFGQSVIGMAVWDLMRLADYLLALSESNGFLACAGMSGGGQQTVWFSAMDDRVKAAITSGYFYGFKESLIELPQNCACNFVPHMFETADMGELGALIAPRPFFVESGEKDGLNGKSGLNNVTTQLDVTRKAYHIFNENTYPIHSIHSGGHQWVGTGMRTFLIKAMEKE
;
A
#
# COMPACT_ATOMS: atom_id res chain seq x y z
N HIS A 1 13.72 -14.90 22.23
CA HIS A 1 12.88 -13.70 22.18
C HIS A 1 13.80 -12.48 22.19
N ARG A 2 14.05 -11.85 21.05
CA ARG A 2 14.60 -10.48 21.04
C ARG A 2 13.44 -9.54 21.29
N SER A 3 13.58 -8.62 22.23
CA SER A 3 12.66 -7.50 22.39
C SER A 3 12.82 -6.58 21.17
N LEU A 4 11.71 -6.11 20.61
CA LEU A 4 11.73 -5.12 19.55
C LEU A 4 12.32 -3.81 20.08
N THR A 5 13.22 -3.19 19.31
CA THR A 5 13.87 -1.93 19.72
C THR A 5 12.90 -0.75 19.71
N HIS A 6 11.83 -0.84 18.92
CA HIS A 6 10.78 0.17 18.80
C HIS A 6 9.38 -0.37 19.13
N ALA A 7 9.29 -1.34 20.07
CA ALA A 7 8.00 -1.81 20.54
C ALA A 7 7.13 -0.63 21.01
N TYR A 8 5.84 -0.65 20.64
CA TYR A 8 4.93 0.43 20.98
C TYR A 8 4.65 0.50 22.50
N SER A 9 4.98 1.63 23.11
CA SER A 9 4.85 1.81 24.57
C SER A 9 4.32 3.19 24.99
N ALA A 10 4.02 4.08 24.02
CA ALA A 10 3.53 5.43 24.30
C ALA A 10 2.20 5.41 25.06
N LYS A 11 2.01 6.35 25.99
CA LYS A 11 0.81 6.54 26.81
C LYS A 11 0.15 7.90 26.61
N THR A 12 0.86 8.85 26.00
CA THR A 12 0.35 10.18 25.67
C THR A 12 0.56 10.48 24.18
N LYS A 13 -0.11 11.51 23.67
CA LYS A 13 0.06 11.96 22.28
C LYS A 13 1.49 12.43 22.01
N GLU A 14 2.08 13.12 22.97
CA GLU A 14 3.46 13.60 22.89
C GLU A 14 4.45 12.44 22.82
N GLU A 15 4.28 11.43 23.66
CA GLU A 15 5.09 10.21 23.62
C GLU A 15 4.90 9.46 22.30
N HIS A 16 3.66 9.41 21.77
CA HIS A 16 3.38 8.81 20.46
C HIS A 16 4.13 9.53 19.35
N GLU A 17 4.11 10.86 19.29
CA GLU A 17 4.81 11.61 18.25
C GLU A 17 6.34 11.42 18.32
N VAL A 18 6.92 11.36 19.52
CA VAL A 18 8.35 11.05 19.70
C VAL A 18 8.66 9.63 19.21
N TRP A 19 7.86 8.64 19.59
CA TRP A 19 8.01 7.26 19.16
C TRP A 19 7.83 7.12 17.64
N LYS A 20 6.80 7.73 17.07
CA LYS A 20 6.49 7.74 15.64
C LYS A 20 7.67 8.28 14.83
N LYS A 21 8.22 9.43 15.27
CA LYS A 21 9.39 10.00 14.62
C LYS A 21 10.59 9.05 14.68
N SER A 22 10.90 8.51 15.88
CA SER A 22 12.02 7.59 16.09
C SER A 22 11.91 6.34 15.22
N LEU A 23 10.73 5.71 15.18
CA LEU A 23 10.52 4.53 14.34
C LEU A 23 10.61 4.87 12.85
N ARG A 24 10.00 5.97 12.39
CA ARG A 24 10.07 6.40 10.99
C ARG A 24 11.50 6.69 10.55
N ASP A 25 12.29 7.38 11.36
CA ASP A 25 13.71 7.65 11.09
C ASP A 25 14.47 6.31 10.91
N ARG A 26 14.21 5.35 11.80
CA ARG A 26 14.80 4.02 11.70
C ARG A 26 14.35 3.25 10.47
N LEU A 27 13.05 3.26 10.16
CA LEU A 27 12.51 2.61 8.95
C LEU A 27 13.08 3.26 7.67
N TRP A 28 13.20 4.57 7.63
CA TRP A 28 13.81 5.30 6.52
C TRP A 28 15.24 4.84 6.26
N GLU A 29 16.00 4.57 7.32
CA GLU A 29 17.37 4.04 7.23
C GLU A 29 17.40 2.59 6.76
N ILE A 30 16.69 1.68 7.45
CA ILE A 30 16.81 0.23 7.20
C ILE A 30 16.14 -0.23 5.90
N THR A 31 15.17 0.51 5.40
CA THR A 31 14.58 0.27 4.08
C THR A 31 15.45 0.80 2.94
N GLY A 32 16.40 1.68 3.27
CA GLY A 32 17.29 2.32 2.30
C GLY A 32 16.63 3.46 1.50
N MET A 33 15.46 3.97 1.94
CA MET A 33 14.82 5.13 1.30
C MET A 33 15.69 6.39 1.34
N ASN A 34 16.58 6.51 2.33
CA ASN A 34 17.57 7.58 2.43
C ASN A 34 18.60 7.60 1.29
N LYS A 35 18.59 6.60 0.42
CA LYS A 35 19.48 6.47 -0.75
C LYS A 35 18.78 6.76 -2.07
N CYS A 36 17.44 6.83 -2.05
CA CYS A 36 16.66 7.19 -3.22
C CYS A 36 16.89 8.68 -3.55
N VAL A 37 16.91 8.98 -4.83
CA VAL A 37 17.25 10.33 -5.33
C VAL A 37 15.98 11.01 -5.85
N TYR A 38 15.66 12.17 -5.27
CA TYR A 38 14.55 12.96 -5.74
C TYR A 38 14.77 13.50 -7.15
N CYS A 39 13.71 13.51 -7.97
CA CYS A 39 13.63 14.25 -9.23
C CYS A 39 12.19 14.74 -9.44
N GLU A 40 12.02 15.69 -10.37
CA GLU A 40 10.68 16.07 -10.81
C GLU A 40 9.98 14.89 -11.50
N PRO A 41 8.67 14.72 -11.33
CA PRO A 41 7.95 13.53 -11.79
C PRO A 41 7.90 13.38 -13.31
N ASP A 42 8.05 14.47 -14.08
CA ASP A 42 8.04 14.48 -15.57
C ASP A 42 6.96 13.53 -16.13
N ALA A 43 5.73 13.72 -15.67
CA ALA A 43 4.64 12.80 -15.97
C ALA A 43 4.20 12.89 -17.44
N GLN A 44 4.08 11.76 -18.10
CA GLN A 44 3.71 11.66 -19.50
C GLN A 44 2.52 10.74 -19.71
N TYR A 45 1.50 11.25 -20.40
CA TYR A 45 0.44 10.42 -20.96
C TYR A 45 0.95 9.64 -22.17
N LEU A 46 0.71 8.33 -22.20
CA LEU A 46 1.20 7.46 -23.26
C LEU A 46 0.10 6.97 -24.18
N ARG A 47 -1.02 6.49 -23.62
CA ARG A 47 -2.17 5.95 -24.37
C ARG A 47 -3.39 5.78 -23.47
N THR A 48 -4.52 5.44 -24.07
CA THR A 48 -5.73 5.00 -23.36
C THR A 48 -6.02 3.55 -23.73
N ASP A 49 -6.22 2.73 -22.71
CA ASP A 49 -6.57 1.33 -22.83
C ASP A 49 -7.99 1.07 -22.29
N ARG A 50 -8.62 0.00 -22.76
CA ARG A 50 -9.86 -0.53 -22.17
C ARG A 50 -9.54 -1.84 -21.49
N ILE A 51 -9.74 -1.86 -20.15
CA ILE A 51 -9.50 -3.04 -19.32
C ILE A 51 -10.85 -3.44 -18.70
N ASN A 52 -11.32 -4.63 -19.08
CA ASN A 52 -12.73 -4.99 -18.90
C ASN A 52 -13.63 -3.94 -19.58
N ASP A 53 -14.52 -3.27 -18.84
CA ASP A 53 -15.38 -2.18 -19.33
C ASP A 53 -14.91 -0.79 -18.85
N LEU A 54 -13.76 -0.70 -18.17
CA LEU A 54 -13.19 0.54 -17.66
C LEU A 54 -12.22 1.18 -18.66
N ILE A 55 -12.28 2.49 -18.76
CA ILE A 55 -11.31 3.29 -19.54
C ILE A 55 -10.18 3.69 -18.59
N ALA A 56 -8.96 3.35 -18.97
CA ALA A 56 -7.77 3.55 -18.18
C ALA A 56 -6.70 4.31 -19.00
N GLU A 57 -6.30 5.47 -18.54
CA GLU A 57 -5.21 6.25 -19.12
C GLU A 57 -3.87 5.67 -18.64
N TYR A 58 -3.01 5.28 -19.56
CA TYR A 58 -1.66 4.78 -19.26
C TYR A 58 -0.69 5.95 -19.22
N TRP A 59 -0.04 6.10 -18.07
CA TRP A 59 0.90 7.18 -17.77
C TRP A 59 2.24 6.60 -17.30
N GLY A 60 3.30 7.41 -17.45
CA GLY A 60 4.60 7.17 -16.83
C GLY A 60 5.03 8.40 -16.03
N ILE A 61 5.69 8.18 -14.88
CA ILE A 61 6.35 9.23 -14.12
C ILE A 61 7.77 8.81 -13.74
N LYS A 62 8.67 9.79 -13.57
CA LYS A 62 9.97 9.54 -12.94
C LYS A 62 9.83 9.55 -11.43
N THR A 63 10.35 8.50 -10.79
CA THR A 63 10.43 8.39 -9.33
C THR A 63 11.85 8.60 -8.81
N GLU A 64 12.85 8.41 -9.68
CA GLU A 64 14.25 8.81 -9.58
C GLU A 64 14.77 9.21 -10.97
N PRO A 65 15.94 9.87 -11.12
CA PRO A 65 16.38 10.41 -12.42
C PRO A 65 16.37 9.42 -13.59
N GLU A 66 16.67 8.15 -13.32
CA GLU A 66 16.75 7.07 -14.32
C GLU A 66 15.63 6.03 -14.16
N ILE A 67 14.70 6.24 -13.23
CA ILE A 67 13.67 5.25 -12.88
C ILE A 67 12.29 5.79 -13.19
N GLU A 68 11.59 5.07 -14.06
CA GLU A 68 10.20 5.36 -14.41
C GLU A 68 9.23 4.40 -13.73
N MET A 69 8.06 4.91 -13.36
CA MET A 69 6.94 4.14 -12.85
C MET A 69 5.73 4.31 -13.76
N PRO A 70 5.33 3.27 -14.48
CA PRO A 70 4.08 3.27 -15.23
C PRO A 70 2.89 3.07 -14.28
N PHE A 71 1.77 3.71 -14.60
CA PHE A 71 0.52 3.55 -13.88
C PHE A 71 -0.68 3.76 -14.78
N TYR A 72 -1.82 3.23 -14.37
CA TYR A 72 -3.11 3.57 -14.94
C TYR A 72 -3.82 4.60 -14.08
N LEU A 73 -4.35 5.64 -14.71
CA LEU A 73 -5.25 6.61 -14.12
C LEU A 73 -6.65 6.42 -14.71
N LEU A 74 -7.63 6.14 -13.84
CA LEU A 74 -9.04 6.01 -14.19
C LEU A 74 -9.79 7.21 -13.62
N ARG A 75 -10.62 7.82 -14.46
CA ARG A 75 -11.40 9.02 -14.10
C ARG A 75 -12.87 8.69 -13.93
N PRO A 76 -13.58 9.29 -12.96
CA PRO A 76 -15.02 9.19 -12.87
C PRO A 76 -15.69 9.75 -14.13
N GLU A 77 -16.80 9.15 -14.55
CA GLU A 77 -17.58 9.66 -15.67
C GLU A 77 -18.08 11.08 -15.37
N GLN A 78 -17.85 11.99 -16.30
CA GLN A 78 -18.37 13.36 -16.19
C GLN A 78 -19.88 13.34 -16.43
N GLN A 79 -20.67 13.53 -15.38
CA GLN A 79 -22.13 13.58 -15.47
C GLN A 79 -22.65 14.88 -16.11
N ASN A 80 -21.84 15.96 -16.17
CA ASN A 80 -22.23 17.21 -16.78
C ASN A 80 -20.98 17.97 -17.31
N PRO A 81 -20.85 18.20 -18.64
CA PRO A 81 -19.74 18.93 -19.23
C PRO A 81 -19.66 20.42 -18.84
N ASP A 82 -20.76 21.00 -18.35
CA ASP A 82 -20.82 22.41 -17.93
C ASP A 82 -20.42 22.68 -16.47
N CYS A 83 -20.19 21.61 -15.67
CA CYS A 83 -19.69 21.77 -14.32
C CYS A 83 -18.21 22.16 -14.34
N LYS A 84 -17.91 23.38 -13.88
CA LYS A 84 -16.55 23.82 -13.55
C LYS A 84 -15.84 22.74 -12.74
N GLN A 85 -14.63 22.39 -13.19
CA GLN A 85 -13.72 21.36 -12.66
C GLN A 85 -14.06 20.90 -11.24
N LYS A 86 -14.81 19.79 -11.13
CA LYS A 86 -15.05 19.15 -9.86
C LYS A 86 -13.72 18.59 -9.37
N LYS A 87 -13.33 18.92 -8.16
CA LYS A 87 -12.15 18.34 -7.53
C LYS A 87 -12.47 16.94 -7.01
N HIS A 88 -11.54 16.04 -7.15
CA HIS A 88 -11.70 14.62 -6.88
C HIS A 88 -10.78 14.14 -5.77
N PRO A 89 -11.24 13.27 -4.87
CA PRO A 89 -10.37 12.50 -4.01
C PRO A 89 -9.56 11.49 -4.84
N ILE A 90 -8.41 11.10 -4.32
CA ILE A 90 -7.49 10.17 -4.98
C ILE A 90 -7.48 8.84 -4.23
N LEU A 91 -7.56 7.74 -4.97
CA LEU A 91 -7.40 6.39 -4.44
C LEU A 91 -6.28 5.66 -5.20
N ILE A 92 -5.16 5.42 -4.55
CA ILE A 92 -4.10 4.56 -5.09
C ILE A 92 -4.43 3.10 -4.75
N VAL A 93 -4.41 2.22 -5.76
CA VAL A 93 -4.69 0.79 -5.62
C VAL A 93 -3.48 0.01 -6.15
N PRO A 94 -2.45 -0.22 -5.31
CA PRO A 94 -1.30 -1.01 -5.70
C PRO A 94 -1.67 -2.49 -5.86
N HIS A 95 -0.97 -3.18 -6.79
CA HIS A 95 -1.25 -4.58 -7.12
C HIS A 95 -0.67 -5.57 -6.11
N GLY A 96 -1.23 -6.78 -6.09
CA GLY A 96 -0.64 -7.93 -5.39
C GLY A 96 0.55 -8.57 -6.13
N HIS A 97 1.18 -9.57 -5.52
CA HIS A 97 2.41 -10.19 -6.04
C HIS A 97 2.27 -10.95 -7.36
N GLY A 98 1.08 -11.26 -7.78
CA GLY A 98 0.80 -12.08 -8.96
C GLY A 98 0.59 -11.32 -10.27
N GLY A 99 0.90 -10.04 -10.34
CA GLY A 99 0.61 -9.26 -11.55
C GLY A 99 1.25 -7.89 -11.56
N GLY A 100 0.57 -6.95 -12.17
CA GLY A 100 0.92 -5.54 -12.24
C GLY A 100 -0.36 -4.71 -12.19
N LYS A 101 -0.26 -3.44 -12.53
CA LYS A 101 -1.36 -2.47 -12.55
C LYS A 101 -2.63 -2.97 -13.28
N GLU A 102 -2.45 -3.67 -14.41
CA GLU A 102 -3.57 -4.20 -15.18
C GLU A 102 -4.32 -5.30 -14.42
N SER A 103 -3.59 -6.21 -13.77
CA SER A 103 -4.19 -7.29 -12.98
C SER A 103 -5.04 -6.79 -11.82
N THR A 104 -4.67 -5.64 -11.24
CA THR A 104 -5.47 -4.97 -10.20
C THR A 104 -6.81 -4.52 -10.77
N ILE A 105 -6.81 -3.84 -11.91
CA ILE A 105 -8.05 -3.39 -12.57
C ILE A 105 -8.93 -4.59 -12.91
N GLN A 106 -8.35 -5.67 -13.41
CA GLN A 106 -9.09 -6.87 -13.79
C GLN A 106 -9.70 -7.58 -12.58
N SER A 107 -8.93 -7.75 -11.50
CA SER A 107 -9.36 -8.50 -10.31
C SER A 107 -10.23 -7.69 -9.35
N GLN A 108 -10.05 -6.36 -9.30
CA GLN A 108 -10.74 -5.44 -8.40
C GLN A 108 -11.74 -4.53 -9.12
N THR A 109 -12.19 -4.91 -10.32
CA THR A 109 -13.08 -4.09 -11.19
C THR A 109 -14.26 -3.50 -10.43
N LYS A 110 -14.94 -4.31 -9.60
CA LYS A 110 -16.10 -3.84 -8.84
C LYS A 110 -15.72 -2.74 -7.85
N PHE A 111 -14.67 -2.92 -7.06
CA PHE A 111 -14.20 -1.95 -6.07
C PHE A 111 -13.76 -0.65 -6.76
N ILE A 112 -13.04 -0.76 -7.87
CA ILE A 112 -12.60 0.38 -8.67
C ILE A 112 -13.80 1.14 -9.26
N ARG A 113 -14.79 0.42 -9.79
CA ARG A 113 -16.02 1.04 -10.30
C ARG A 113 -16.79 1.77 -9.19
N ASP A 114 -16.97 1.13 -8.03
CA ASP A 114 -17.63 1.75 -6.88
C ASP A 114 -16.91 3.07 -6.48
N ALA A 115 -15.57 3.07 -6.48
CA ALA A 115 -14.78 4.26 -6.17
C ALA A 115 -14.93 5.36 -7.24
N LEU A 116 -14.94 5.00 -8.53
CA LEU A 116 -15.18 5.94 -9.63
C LEU A 116 -16.60 6.57 -9.54
N GLU A 117 -17.62 5.77 -9.22
CA GLU A 117 -18.99 6.26 -8.98
C GLU A 117 -19.05 7.24 -7.80
N ASP A 118 -18.25 7.03 -6.77
CA ASP A 118 -18.12 7.93 -5.61
C ASP A 118 -17.25 9.16 -5.90
N GLY A 119 -16.72 9.26 -7.12
CA GLY A 119 -16.00 10.41 -7.62
C GLY A 119 -14.49 10.39 -7.40
N PHE A 120 -13.88 9.28 -7.04
CA PHE A 120 -12.43 9.16 -6.91
C PHE A 120 -11.73 9.13 -8.27
N LEU A 121 -10.56 9.76 -8.34
CA LEU A 121 -9.53 9.39 -9.30
C LEU A 121 -8.88 8.10 -8.78
N VAL A 122 -8.94 7.02 -9.57
CA VAL A 122 -8.35 5.75 -9.18
C VAL A 122 -7.03 5.54 -9.91
N VAL A 123 -5.98 5.20 -9.18
CA VAL A 123 -4.62 5.08 -9.70
C VAL A 123 -4.05 3.71 -9.38
N CYS A 124 -3.68 2.96 -10.41
CA CYS A 124 -3.10 1.63 -10.28
C CYS A 124 -1.65 1.66 -10.79
N PRO A 125 -0.63 1.73 -9.91
CA PRO A 125 0.78 1.74 -10.31
C PRO A 125 1.38 0.34 -10.44
N ASP A 126 2.52 0.23 -11.15
CA ASP A 126 3.40 -0.93 -11.09
C ASP A 126 4.47 -0.76 -10.02
N GLU A 127 4.61 -1.74 -9.14
CA GLU A 127 5.72 -1.88 -8.21
C GLU A 127 7.01 -2.26 -8.95
N ARG A 128 8.17 -1.83 -8.45
CA ARG A 128 9.47 -2.30 -8.99
C ARG A 128 9.54 -3.81 -9.01
N GLY A 129 10.02 -4.35 -10.13
CA GLY A 129 10.12 -5.79 -10.33
C GLY A 129 8.81 -6.47 -10.70
N SER A 130 7.73 -5.74 -10.99
CA SER A 130 6.43 -6.29 -11.37
C SER A 130 5.84 -5.58 -12.58
N GLY A 131 4.89 -6.22 -13.24
CA GLY A 131 4.25 -5.66 -14.42
C GLY A 131 5.26 -5.28 -15.50
N ASP A 132 5.19 -4.04 -15.99
CA ASP A 132 6.12 -3.51 -16.99
C ASP A 132 7.51 -3.16 -16.42
N ARG A 133 7.69 -3.29 -15.10
CA ARG A 133 8.96 -3.00 -14.39
C ARG A 133 9.72 -4.25 -13.96
N ARG A 134 9.48 -5.39 -14.61
CA ARG A 134 10.24 -6.63 -14.34
C ARG A 134 11.63 -6.51 -14.90
N GLU A 135 12.63 -7.03 -14.16
CA GLU A 135 14.05 -6.93 -14.53
C GLU A 135 14.41 -7.74 -15.78
N PHE A 136 13.64 -8.77 -16.12
CA PHE A 136 13.91 -9.63 -17.29
C PHE A 136 12.61 -9.82 -18.08
N PRO A 137 12.16 -8.78 -18.81
CA PRO A 137 10.88 -8.82 -19.52
C PRO A 137 10.84 -9.90 -20.60
N GLU A 138 11.98 -10.24 -21.24
CA GLU A 138 12.10 -11.31 -22.22
C GLU A 138 11.77 -12.70 -21.68
N GLN A 139 11.85 -12.90 -20.37
CA GLN A 139 11.42 -14.14 -19.70
C GLN A 139 9.91 -14.19 -19.51
N GLY A 140 9.19 -13.18 -19.93
CA GLY A 140 7.80 -12.95 -19.60
C GLY A 140 6.82 -12.87 -20.77
N GLU A 141 7.19 -13.35 -21.95
CA GLU A 141 6.28 -13.38 -23.11
C GLU A 141 5.14 -14.39 -22.92
N GLU A 142 5.33 -15.43 -22.11
CA GLU A 142 4.27 -16.38 -21.81
C GLU A 142 3.36 -15.85 -20.68
N PRO A 143 2.02 -15.99 -20.78
CA PRO A 143 1.08 -15.48 -19.75
C PRO A 143 1.39 -15.94 -18.34
N GLU A 144 1.96 -17.12 -18.17
CA GLU A 144 2.35 -17.67 -16.87
C GLU A 144 3.57 -16.95 -16.29
N LYS A 145 4.51 -16.55 -17.14
CA LYS A 145 5.71 -15.79 -16.76
C LYS A 145 5.39 -14.30 -16.51
N ILE A 146 4.37 -13.75 -17.18
CA ILE A 146 3.90 -12.38 -16.94
C ILE A 146 3.44 -12.18 -15.49
N ARG A 147 2.96 -13.23 -14.84
CA ARG A 147 2.53 -13.20 -13.42
C ARG A 147 3.68 -13.26 -12.42
N MET A 148 4.87 -13.62 -12.86
CA MET A 148 6.04 -13.67 -11.98
C MET A 148 6.63 -12.26 -11.82
N ASN A 149 7.09 -11.96 -10.61
CA ASN A 149 7.85 -10.75 -10.32
C ASN A 149 9.35 -11.08 -10.19
N SER A 150 10.19 -10.07 -10.32
CA SER A 150 11.65 -10.15 -10.14
C SER A 150 12.12 -9.65 -8.76
N HIS A 151 11.27 -9.72 -7.74
CA HIS A 151 11.61 -9.24 -6.39
C HIS A 151 12.77 -9.99 -5.75
N ARG A 152 12.97 -11.27 -6.10
CA ARG A 152 14.10 -12.05 -5.59
C ARG A 152 15.43 -11.55 -6.13
N GLU A 153 15.48 -11.29 -7.42
CA GLU A 153 16.64 -10.75 -8.13
C GLU A 153 16.94 -9.32 -7.63
N LEU A 154 15.93 -8.49 -7.50
CA LEU A 154 16.05 -7.14 -6.94
C LEU A 154 16.57 -7.18 -5.50
N LEU A 155 16.03 -8.05 -4.63
CA LEU A 155 16.49 -8.14 -3.25
C LEU A 155 17.97 -8.48 -3.16
N GLN A 156 18.47 -9.40 -4.01
CA GLN A 156 19.88 -9.77 -4.02
C GLN A 156 20.79 -8.58 -4.32
N VAL A 157 20.36 -7.69 -5.22
CA VAL A 157 21.09 -6.45 -5.54
C VAL A 157 20.90 -5.42 -4.43
N CYS A 158 19.67 -5.19 -4.00
CA CYS A 158 19.32 -4.19 -2.99
C CYS A 158 20.06 -4.37 -1.67
N ILE A 159 20.22 -5.62 -1.20
CA ILE A 159 20.96 -5.92 0.04
C ILE A 159 22.41 -5.41 -0.05
N GLY A 160 23.07 -5.56 -1.21
CA GLY A 160 24.42 -5.06 -1.42
C GLY A 160 24.55 -3.53 -1.28
N PHE A 161 23.47 -2.81 -1.53
CA PHE A 161 23.36 -1.36 -1.37
C PHE A 161 22.71 -0.93 -0.06
N GLY A 162 22.27 -1.87 0.79
CA GLY A 162 21.52 -1.59 2.01
C GLY A 162 20.17 -0.95 1.72
N GLN A 163 19.49 -1.42 0.70
CA GLN A 163 18.13 -1.06 0.30
C GLN A 163 17.21 -2.29 0.39
N SER A 164 15.92 -2.08 0.28
CA SER A 164 14.91 -3.12 0.22
C SER A 164 13.88 -2.85 -0.87
N VAL A 165 13.27 -3.89 -1.40
CA VAL A 165 12.25 -3.76 -2.46
C VAL A 165 11.07 -2.90 -1.96
N ILE A 166 10.58 -3.16 -0.75
CA ILE A 166 9.48 -2.36 -0.19
C ILE A 166 9.88 -0.89 0.06
N GLY A 167 11.11 -0.61 0.45
CA GLY A 167 11.60 0.77 0.61
C GLY A 167 11.53 1.55 -0.70
N MET A 168 11.99 0.94 -1.79
CA MET A 168 11.90 1.54 -3.13
C MET A 168 10.43 1.70 -3.59
N ALA A 169 9.57 0.71 -3.32
CA ALA A 169 8.15 0.80 -3.66
C ALA A 169 7.43 1.93 -2.90
N VAL A 170 7.73 2.10 -1.61
CA VAL A 170 7.19 3.21 -0.81
C VAL A 170 7.69 4.55 -1.32
N TRP A 171 8.98 4.67 -1.66
CA TRP A 171 9.51 5.87 -2.29
C TRP A 171 8.76 6.22 -3.57
N ASP A 172 8.56 5.24 -4.45
CA ASP A 172 7.84 5.43 -5.71
C ASP A 172 6.40 5.92 -5.47
N LEU A 173 5.69 5.33 -4.50
CA LEU A 173 4.34 5.77 -4.11
C LEU A 173 4.31 7.19 -3.53
N MET A 174 5.36 7.60 -2.78
CA MET A 174 5.50 8.98 -2.30
C MET A 174 5.67 9.95 -3.48
N ARG A 175 6.47 9.61 -4.49
CA ARG A 175 6.64 10.43 -5.71
C ARG A 175 5.36 10.50 -6.53
N LEU A 176 4.64 9.37 -6.64
CA LEU A 176 3.32 9.35 -7.27
C LEU A 176 2.33 10.27 -6.53
N ALA A 177 2.34 10.22 -5.20
CA ALA A 177 1.50 11.11 -4.37
C ALA A 177 1.84 12.60 -4.57
N ASP A 178 3.13 12.96 -4.72
CA ASP A 178 3.53 14.34 -5.04
C ASP A 178 2.85 14.83 -6.33
N TYR A 179 2.92 14.01 -7.38
CA TYR A 179 2.30 14.33 -8.66
C TYR A 179 0.79 14.43 -8.57
N LEU A 180 0.13 13.41 -8.00
CA LEU A 180 -1.32 13.31 -7.96
C LEU A 180 -1.96 14.42 -7.10
N LEU A 181 -1.36 14.74 -5.96
CA LEU A 181 -1.86 15.80 -5.08
C LEU A 181 -1.68 17.21 -5.68
N ALA A 182 -0.71 17.38 -6.59
CA ALA A 182 -0.49 18.64 -7.32
C ALA A 182 -1.43 18.84 -8.52
N LEU A 183 -2.19 17.80 -8.94
CA LEU A 183 -3.17 17.93 -10.02
C LEU A 183 -4.23 18.97 -9.68
N SER A 184 -4.56 19.84 -10.64
CA SER A 184 -5.59 20.88 -10.47
C SER A 184 -6.98 20.31 -10.12
N GLU A 185 -7.23 19.07 -10.50
CA GLU A 185 -8.44 18.31 -10.22
C GLU A 185 -8.42 17.56 -8.88
N SER A 186 -7.32 17.58 -8.14
CA SER A 186 -7.24 16.99 -6.80
C SER A 186 -7.95 17.85 -5.75
N ASN A 187 -8.70 17.21 -4.83
CA ASN A 187 -9.25 17.89 -3.65
C ASN A 187 -8.34 17.80 -2.42
N GLY A 188 -7.17 17.14 -2.55
CA GLY A 188 -6.20 16.94 -1.47
C GLY A 188 -6.42 15.68 -0.63
N PHE A 189 -7.54 14.97 -0.78
CA PHE A 189 -7.76 13.69 -0.09
C PHE A 189 -7.08 12.56 -0.85
N LEU A 190 -6.20 11.83 -0.17
CA LEU A 190 -5.48 10.67 -0.70
C LEU A 190 -5.76 9.44 0.15
N ALA A 191 -6.28 8.39 -0.47
CA ALA A 191 -6.43 7.06 0.13
C ALA A 191 -5.56 6.03 -0.59
N CYS A 192 -5.23 4.96 0.11
CA CYS A 192 -4.54 3.80 -0.47
C CYS A 192 -5.24 2.51 -0.06
N ALA A 193 -5.45 1.60 -1.02
CA ALA A 193 -6.15 0.34 -0.78
C ALA A 193 -5.52 -0.79 -1.59
N GLY A 194 -5.14 -1.89 -0.94
CA GLY A 194 -4.53 -3.01 -1.67
C GLY A 194 -4.69 -4.36 -0.97
N MET A 195 -4.49 -5.41 -1.75
CA MET A 195 -4.53 -6.80 -1.29
C MET A 195 -3.15 -7.44 -1.41
N SER A 196 -2.79 -8.31 -0.45
CA SER A 196 -1.56 -9.10 -0.49
C SER A 196 -0.33 -8.18 -0.64
N GLY A 197 0.47 -8.27 -1.71
CA GLY A 197 1.53 -7.31 -2.01
C GLY A 197 1.04 -5.86 -2.06
N GLY A 198 -0.14 -5.60 -2.62
CA GLY A 198 -0.75 -4.28 -2.58
C GLY A 198 -1.15 -3.85 -1.17
N GLY A 199 -1.57 -4.80 -0.33
CA GLY A 199 -1.80 -4.57 1.10
C GLY A 199 -0.52 -4.23 1.85
N GLN A 200 0.58 -4.90 1.52
CA GLN A 200 1.91 -4.57 2.00
C GLN A 200 2.27 -3.13 1.68
N GLN A 201 2.23 -2.76 0.40
CA GLN A 201 2.51 -1.41 -0.06
C GLN A 201 1.63 -0.38 0.65
N THR A 202 0.33 -0.68 0.81
CA THR A 202 -0.61 0.19 1.51
C THR A 202 -0.22 0.44 2.97
N VAL A 203 0.10 -0.61 3.74
CA VAL A 203 0.51 -0.47 5.15
C VAL A 203 1.80 0.33 5.26
N TRP A 204 2.83 -0.03 4.49
CA TRP A 204 4.11 0.65 4.54
C TRP A 204 4.03 2.10 4.08
N PHE A 205 3.35 2.37 2.96
CA PHE A 205 3.16 3.73 2.47
C PHE A 205 2.40 4.58 3.47
N SER A 206 1.28 4.09 4.02
CA SER A 206 0.50 4.82 5.02
C SER A 206 1.25 5.02 6.34
N ALA A 207 2.10 4.07 6.74
CA ALA A 207 2.95 4.19 7.92
C ALA A 207 4.02 5.29 7.75
N MET A 208 4.54 5.47 6.53
CA MET A 208 5.65 6.39 6.25
C MET A 208 5.21 7.77 5.74
N ASP A 209 3.96 7.92 5.25
CA ASP A 209 3.48 9.16 4.66
C ASP A 209 2.12 9.60 5.24
N ASP A 210 2.09 10.72 5.95
CA ASP A 210 0.88 11.25 6.60
C ASP A 210 -0.12 11.87 5.61
N ARG A 211 0.26 12.03 4.34
CA ARG A 211 -0.66 12.49 3.29
C ARG A 211 -1.69 11.43 2.93
N VAL A 212 -1.43 10.15 3.21
CA VAL A 212 -2.42 9.08 3.09
C VAL A 212 -3.44 9.22 4.21
N LYS A 213 -4.64 9.71 3.89
CA LYS A 213 -5.72 10.02 4.84
C LYS A 213 -6.55 8.82 5.24
N ALA A 214 -6.61 7.80 4.40
CA ALA A 214 -7.30 6.54 4.68
C ALA A 214 -6.55 5.36 4.06
N ALA A 215 -6.47 4.25 4.78
CA ALA A 215 -5.78 3.05 4.35
C ALA A 215 -6.66 1.79 4.46
N ILE A 216 -6.64 0.94 3.42
CA ILE A 216 -7.31 -0.36 3.41
C ILE A 216 -6.28 -1.43 3.05
N THR A 217 -6.04 -2.38 3.94
CA THR A 217 -5.22 -3.56 3.65
C THR A 217 -6.06 -4.83 3.72
N SER A 218 -5.96 -5.68 2.70
CA SER A 218 -6.59 -6.99 2.66
C SER A 218 -5.53 -8.08 2.54
N GLY A 219 -5.61 -9.11 3.41
CA GLY A 219 -4.72 -10.26 3.38
C GLY A 219 -3.24 -9.94 3.66
N TYR A 220 -2.95 -8.84 4.34
CA TYR A 220 -1.58 -8.45 4.70
C TYR A 220 -1.52 -7.69 6.04
N PHE A 221 -2.08 -8.23 7.10
CA PHE A 221 -1.91 -7.63 8.43
C PHE A 221 -1.75 -8.75 9.47
N TYR A 222 -0.52 -9.20 9.66
CA TYR A 222 -0.19 -10.35 10.50
C TYR A 222 1.21 -10.20 11.11
N GLY A 223 1.47 -10.87 12.24
CA GLY A 223 2.78 -10.83 12.89
C GLY A 223 3.87 -11.51 12.05
N PHE A 224 5.02 -10.89 11.95
CA PHE A 224 6.11 -11.32 11.06
C PHE A 224 6.68 -12.70 11.43
N LYS A 225 6.70 -13.05 12.72
CA LYS A 225 7.28 -14.31 13.14
C LYS A 225 6.62 -15.50 12.47
N GLU A 226 5.30 -15.64 12.59
CA GLU A 226 4.59 -16.78 12.03
C GLU A 226 4.47 -16.71 10.51
N SER A 227 4.23 -15.51 9.99
CA SER A 227 3.88 -15.32 8.59
C SER A 227 5.06 -15.09 7.64
N LEU A 228 6.21 -14.60 8.15
CA LEU A 228 7.39 -14.35 7.31
C LEU A 228 8.59 -15.21 7.68
N ILE A 229 8.78 -15.55 8.97
CA ILE A 229 9.96 -16.30 9.41
C ILE A 229 9.65 -17.81 9.41
N GLU A 230 8.50 -18.23 9.93
CA GLU A 230 8.13 -19.63 10.06
C GLU A 230 7.46 -20.19 8.78
N LEU A 231 6.77 -19.35 8.00
CA LEU A 231 6.23 -19.74 6.69
C LEU A 231 7.33 -19.62 5.61
N PRO A 232 7.68 -20.72 4.93
CA PRO A 232 8.57 -20.65 3.78
C PRO A 232 7.86 -20.00 2.58
N GLN A 233 8.64 -19.48 1.64
CA GLN A 233 8.16 -19.02 0.33
C GLN A 233 7.41 -17.67 0.30
N ASN A 234 7.66 -16.78 1.25
CA ASN A 234 7.19 -15.41 1.11
C ASN A 234 7.98 -14.64 0.06
N CYS A 235 7.31 -13.64 -0.55
CA CYS A 235 7.94 -12.77 -1.53
C CYS A 235 9.13 -12.02 -0.93
N ALA A 236 10.18 -11.85 -1.72
CA ALA A 236 11.41 -11.18 -1.31
C ALA A 236 11.21 -9.71 -0.88
N CYS A 237 10.16 -9.04 -1.35
CA CYS A 237 9.82 -7.69 -0.93
C CYS A 237 9.48 -7.56 0.57
N ASN A 238 9.12 -8.66 1.24
CA ASN A 238 8.85 -8.66 2.68
C ASN A 238 10.09 -8.54 3.57
N PHE A 239 11.29 -8.72 3.00
CA PHE A 239 12.50 -8.79 3.80
C PHE A 239 13.25 -7.47 3.78
N VAL A 240 13.21 -6.78 4.91
CA VAL A 240 13.93 -5.53 5.18
C VAL A 240 15.03 -5.83 6.21
N PRO A 241 16.29 -5.38 5.97
CA PRO A 241 17.36 -5.56 6.94
C PRO A 241 16.96 -5.01 8.32
N HIS A 242 17.25 -5.76 9.39
CA HIS A 242 16.96 -5.37 10.77
C HIS A 242 15.47 -5.20 11.15
N MET A 243 14.51 -5.45 10.25
CA MET A 243 13.09 -5.24 10.56
C MET A 243 12.59 -6.07 11.74
N PHE A 244 12.94 -7.35 11.77
CA PHE A 244 12.45 -8.28 12.79
C PHE A 244 13.01 -8.05 14.21
N GLU A 245 13.95 -7.14 14.36
CA GLU A 245 14.43 -6.65 15.68
C GLU A 245 14.02 -5.19 15.94
N THR A 246 13.49 -4.51 14.91
CA THR A 246 13.07 -3.11 15.01
C THR A 246 11.61 -2.98 15.42
N ALA A 247 10.69 -3.60 14.67
CA ALA A 247 9.25 -3.48 14.85
C ALA A 247 8.54 -4.71 14.27
N ASP A 248 7.25 -4.87 14.57
CA ASP A 248 6.37 -5.85 13.94
C ASP A 248 5.21 -5.10 13.23
N MET A 249 4.28 -5.82 12.65
CA MET A 249 3.13 -5.28 11.93
C MET A 249 2.28 -4.33 12.78
N GLY A 250 2.12 -4.63 14.06
CA GLY A 250 1.36 -3.80 14.99
C GLY A 250 1.93 -2.39 15.15
N GLU A 251 3.27 -2.26 15.13
CA GLU A 251 3.96 -0.97 15.16
C GLU A 251 3.78 -0.22 13.83
N LEU A 252 3.81 -0.90 12.68
CA LEU A 252 3.48 -0.27 11.40
C LEU A 252 2.04 0.26 11.40
N GLY A 253 1.09 -0.51 11.92
CA GLY A 253 -0.29 -0.05 12.11
C GLY A 253 -0.41 1.13 13.07
N ALA A 254 0.39 1.16 14.14
CA ALA A 254 0.41 2.25 15.10
C ALA A 254 0.93 3.57 14.50
N LEU A 255 1.83 3.54 13.50
CA LEU A 255 2.28 4.72 12.74
C LEU A 255 1.15 5.35 11.91
N ILE A 256 0.09 4.61 11.59
CA ILE A 256 -1.08 5.12 10.83
C ILE A 256 -2.01 5.93 11.73
N ALA A 257 -2.05 5.62 13.03
CA ALA A 257 -2.94 6.31 13.98
C ALA A 257 -2.72 7.85 13.97
N PRO A 258 -3.80 8.64 14.13
CA PRO A 258 -5.20 8.27 14.31
C PRO A 258 -6.02 8.19 13.01
N ARG A 259 -5.37 8.14 11.85
CA ARG A 259 -6.03 8.15 10.54
C ARG A 259 -6.89 6.90 10.31
N PRO A 260 -8.00 7.00 9.55
CA PRO A 260 -8.82 5.87 9.18
C PRO A 260 -8.02 4.68 8.63
N PHE A 261 -8.19 3.51 9.25
CA PHE A 261 -7.50 2.29 8.87
C PHE A 261 -8.46 1.09 8.89
N PHE A 262 -8.49 0.34 7.79
CA PHE A 262 -9.32 -0.84 7.58
C PHE A 262 -8.46 -2.05 7.27
N VAL A 263 -8.66 -3.13 8.00
CA VAL A 263 -7.96 -4.41 7.82
C VAL A 263 -8.99 -5.47 7.47
N GLU A 264 -8.83 -6.12 6.32
CA GLU A 264 -9.62 -7.30 5.93
C GLU A 264 -8.76 -8.56 6.05
N SER A 265 -9.32 -9.61 6.65
CA SER A 265 -8.64 -10.89 6.85
C SER A 265 -9.55 -12.08 6.57
N GLY A 266 -9.02 -13.09 5.89
CA GLY A 266 -9.70 -14.37 5.71
C GLY A 266 -9.45 -15.32 6.89
N GLU A 267 -10.50 -15.98 7.41
CA GLU A 267 -10.36 -16.99 8.46
C GLU A 267 -9.46 -18.15 8.03
N LYS A 268 -9.47 -18.47 6.74
CA LYS A 268 -8.73 -19.60 6.15
C LYS A 268 -7.50 -19.13 5.37
N ASP A 269 -7.07 -17.89 5.54
CA ASP A 269 -5.87 -17.38 4.88
C ASP A 269 -4.63 -17.99 5.54
N GLY A 270 -3.91 -18.83 4.78
CA GLY A 270 -2.69 -19.48 5.25
C GLY A 270 -1.56 -18.51 5.58
N LEU A 271 -1.59 -17.28 5.02
CA LEU A 271 -0.60 -16.24 5.33
C LEU A 271 -0.74 -15.69 6.75
N ASN A 272 -1.86 -15.89 7.42
CA ASN A 272 -2.00 -15.54 8.83
C ASN A 272 -1.10 -16.37 9.77
N GLY A 273 -0.40 -17.39 9.27
CA GLY A 273 0.45 -18.26 10.07
C GLY A 273 -0.34 -19.34 10.82
N LYS A 274 0.36 -20.09 11.67
CA LYS A 274 -0.22 -21.24 12.40
C LYS A 274 -1.31 -20.87 13.40
N SER A 275 -1.25 -19.66 13.97
CA SER A 275 -2.27 -19.13 14.91
C SER A 275 -3.47 -18.50 14.19
N GLY A 276 -3.47 -18.44 12.85
CA GLY A 276 -4.55 -17.89 12.06
C GLY A 276 -4.89 -16.45 12.45
N LEU A 277 -6.19 -16.14 12.60
CA LEU A 277 -6.64 -14.80 12.98
C LEU A 277 -6.09 -14.29 14.32
N ASN A 278 -5.64 -15.16 15.22
CA ASN A 278 -5.03 -14.72 16.48
C ASN A 278 -3.71 -13.97 16.23
N ASN A 279 -2.93 -14.40 15.23
CA ASN A 279 -1.72 -13.67 14.81
C ASN A 279 -2.06 -12.26 14.27
N VAL A 280 -3.18 -12.11 13.56
CA VAL A 280 -3.70 -10.80 13.10
C VAL A 280 -4.17 -9.95 14.29
N THR A 281 -5.01 -10.51 15.15
CA THR A 281 -5.60 -9.80 16.29
C THR A 281 -4.54 -9.28 17.25
N THR A 282 -3.50 -10.06 17.52
CA THR A 282 -2.37 -9.63 18.34
C THR A 282 -1.70 -8.37 17.80
N GLN A 283 -1.54 -8.25 16.48
CA GLN A 283 -0.97 -7.06 15.87
C GLN A 283 -1.95 -5.87 15.93
N LEU A 284 -3.23 -6.12 15.70
CA LEU A 284 -4.27 -5.08 15.86
C LEU A 284 -4.35 -4.54 17.28
N ASP A 285 -4.12 -5.37 18.29
CA ASP A 285 -4.13 -4.92 19.69
C ASP A 285 -2.97 -3.96 19.99
N VAL A 286 -1.80 -4.15 19.37
CA VAL A 286 -0.71 -3.17 19.43
C VAL A 286 -1.14 -1.87 18.75
N THR A 287 -1.67 -1.96 17.54
CA THR A 287 -2.18 -0.81 16.76
C THR A 287 -3.24 -0.02 17.56
N ARG A 288 -4.23 -0.69 18.14
CA ARG A 288 -5.32 -0.06 18.92
C ARG A 288 -4.81 0.75 20.10
N LYS A 289 -3.71 0.37 20.74
CA LYS A 289 -3.11 1.18 21.81
C LYS A 289 -2.77 2.59 21.33
N ALA A 290 -2.28 2.73 20.09
CA ALA A 290 -2.02 4.04 19.51
C ALA A 290 -3.30 4.84 19.26
N TYR A 291 -4.33 4.21 18.73
CA TYR A 291 -5.62 4.87 18.48
C TYR A 291 -6.30 5.34 19.77
N HIS A 292 -6.23 4.56 20.84
CA HIS A 292 -6.82 4.91 22.14
C HIS A 292 -6.21 6.20 22.73
N ILE A 293 -4.94 6.48 22.49
CA ILE A 293 -4.30 7.74 22.94
C ILE A 293 -4.97 8.97 22.33
N PHE A 294 -5.51 8.84 21.10
CA PHE A 294 -6.23 9.90 20.40
C PHE A 294 -7.72 9.93 20.72
N ASN A 295 -8.21 9.05 21.61
CA ASN A 295 -9.63 8.79 21.87
C ASN A 295 -10.38 8.31 20.61
N GLU A 296 -9.66 7.69 19.67
CA GLU A 296 -10.24 7.10 18.47
C GLU A 296 -10.50 5.62 18.73
N ASN A 297 -11.77 5.26 18.79
CA ASN A 297 -12.22 3.89 19.08
C ASN A 297 -12.88 3.20 17.88
N THR A 298 -13.09 3.93 16.79
CA THR A 298 -13.67 3.39 15.57
C THR A 298 -12.63 2.57 14.78
N TYR A 299 -11.36 3.02 14.83
CA TYR A 299 -10.27 2.44 14.04
C TYR A 299 -9.23 1.76 14.92
N PRO A 300 -8.47 0.80 14.38
CA PRO A 300 -8.65 0.17 13.07
C PRO A 300 -9.91 -0.70 13.02
N ILE A 301 -10.64 -0.66 11.90
CA ILE A 301 -11.72 -1.62 11.62
C ILE A 301 -11.08 -2.95 11.23
N HIS A 302 -11.58 -4.05 11.80
CA HIS A 302 -11.20 -5.40 11.38
C HIS A 302 -12.41 -6.11 10.78
N SER A 303 -12.38 -6.33 9.46
CA SER A 303 -13.37 -7.09 8.71
C SER A 303 -12.87 -8.51 8.48
N ILE A 304 -13.64 -9.49 8.91
CA ILE A 304 -13.29 -10.90 8.79
C ILE A 304 -14.28 -11.57 7.84
N HIS A 305 -13.77 -12.39 6.91
CA HIS A 305 -14.57 -13.23 6.05
C HIS A 305 -14.16 -14.71 6.17
N SER A 306 -15.07 -15.62 5.85
CA SER A 306 -14.88 -17.07 6.00
C SER A 306 -13.98 -17.72 4.94
N GLY A 307 -13.47 -16.94 3.98
CA GLY A 307 -12.62 -17.41 2.89
C GLY A 307 -11.13 -17.48 3.24
N GLY A 308 -10.34 -17.80 2.22
CA GLY A 308 -8.87 -17.81 2.27
C GLY A 308 -8.26 -16.47 1.87
N HIS A 309 -7.15 -16.53 1.11
CA HIS A 309 -6.43 -15.35 0.64
C HIS A 309 -7.15 -14.70 -0.54
N GLN A 310 -8.08 -13.81 -0.26
CA GLN A 310 -8.91 -13.14 -1.27
C GLN A 310 -9.41 -11.78 -0.81
N TRP A 311 -9.69 -10.90 -1.77
CA TRP A 311 -10.37 -9.62 -1.55
C TRP A 311 -11.89 -9.85 -1.57
N VAL A 312 -12.58 -9.50 -0.50
CA VAL A 312 -14.06 -9.54 -0.43
C VAL A 312 -14.65 -8.13 -0.49
N GLY A 313 -14.02 -7.18 0.18
CA GLY A 313 -14.35 -5.76 0.08
C GLY A 313 -15.58 -5.32 0.87
N THR A 314 -16.10 -6.19 1.74
CA THR A 314 -17.29 -5.86 2.55
C THR A 314 -17.03 -4.65 3.45
N GLY A 315 -17.81 -3.58 3.24
CA GLY A 315 -17.72 -2.35 4.04
C GLY A 315 -16.66 -1.36 3.58
N MET A 316 -15.78 -1.69 2.64
CA MET A 316 -14.69 -0.80 2.19
C MET A 316 -15.20 0.48 1.51
N ARG A 317 -16.23 0.39 0.65
CA ARG A 317 -16.87 1.57 0.04
C ARG A 317 -17.40 2.54 1.09
N THR A 318 -18.17 2.03 2.06
CA THR A 318 -18.70 2.84 3.17
C THR A 318 -17.58 3.43 4.03
N PHE A 319 -16.49 2.68 4.24
CA PHE A 319 -15.32 3.17 4.96
C PHE A 319 -14.67 4.36 4.25
N LEU A 320 -14.43 4.28 2.93
CA LEU A 320 -13.83 5.36 2.15
C LEU A 320 -14.68 6.63 2.17
N ILE A 321 -16.02 6.50 1.99
CA ILE A 321 -16.93 7.65 2.05
C ILE A 321 -16.86 8.32 3.42
N LYS A 322 -16.95 7.56 4.52
CA LYS A 322 -16.86 8.11 5.88
C LYS A 322 -15.50 8.73 6.19
N ALA A 323 -14.42 8.15 5.68
CA ALA A 323 -13.09 8.70 5.86
C ALA A 323 -12.94 10.06 5.15
N MET A 324 -13.52 10.20 3.97
CA MET A 324 -13.53 11.46 3.21
C MET A 324 -14.39 12.55 3.87
N GLU A 325 -15.52 12.17 4.49
CA GLU A 325 -16.40 13.11 5.20
C GLU A 325 -15.78 13.65 6.50
N LYS A 326 -14.78 12.95 7.06
CA LYS A 326 -14.12 13.31 8.32
C LYS A 326 -13.00 14.35 8.14
N GLU A 327 -12.47 14.52 6.94
CA GLU A 327 -11.42 15.50 6.57
C GLU A 327 -12.02 16.86 6.18
#